data_1d31d30eb2081521292be3fb15784d62
#
_entry.id   1d31d30eb2081521292be3fb15784d62
#
_cell.length_a   1.000
_cell.length_b   1.000
_cell.length_c   1.000
_cell.angle_alpha   90.00
_cell.angle_beta   90.00
_cell.angle_gamma   90.00
#
_symmetry.space_group_name_H-M   'P 1'
#
loop_
_entity.id
_entity.type
_entity.pdbx_description
1 polymer ?
#
loop_
_entity_poly.entity_id
_entity_poly.type
_entity_poly.pdbx_seq_one_letter_code
_entity_poly.pdbx_strand_id
1 'polypeptide(L)'
;MKVELLFITPEAEKLIETAGRTSYLSFGKQGKDTEKAFIRMLIKRGHLSVLEHAYATFRISGISRAFTHQLVRHRLCSFTQQSQRYVDESKFNYIEPLSIKNHPEAHSAFVDFMERARKAYQELQKLGIKKEDARFVLPNATESQIVVTTNLREWRHIIELRSEPGAQWEIREAAIEILKILKKHAPTIFEDLEIDKEKPSIKKHP
;
A
#
# COMPACT_ATOMS: atom_id res chain seq x y z
N MET A 1 -0.61 -10.60 6.52
CA MET A 1 -0.99 -9.31 5.88
C MET A 1 -2.36 -9.44 5.24
N LYS A 2 -3.21 -8.40 5.36
CA LYS A 2 -4.52 -8.28 4.73
C LYS A 2 -4.63 -6.92 4.06
N VAL A 3 -5.05 -6.91 2.79
CA VAL A 3 -5.29 -5.68 2.00
C VAL A 3 -6.78 -5.61 1.69
N GLU A 4 -7.44 -4.53 2.09
CA GLU A 4 -8.88 -4.33 1.95
C GLU A 4 -9.15 -3.02 1.21
N LEU A 5 -9.92 -3.09 0.12
CA LEU A 5 -10.43 -1.90 -0.54
C LEU A 5 -11.60 -1.34 0.28
N LEU A 6 -11.45 -0.11 0.79
CA LEU A 6 -12.51 0.59 1.52
C LEU A 6 -13.37 1.44 0.60
N PHE A 7 -12.75 2.03 -0.41
CA PHE A 7 -13.41 2.90 -1.38
C PHE A 7 -12.66 2.94 -2.70
N ILE A 8 -13.38 3.05 -3.78
CA ILE A 8 -12.87 3.48 -5.08
C ILE A 8 -13.93 4.37 -5.74
N THR A 9 -13.50 5.40 -6.47
CA THR A 9 -14.40 6.28 -7.21
C THR A 9 -15.33 5.45 -8.11
N PRO A 10 -16.65 5.56 -7.94
CA PRO A 10 -17.60 4.87 -8.81
C PRO A 10 -17.41 5.24 -10.28
N GLU A 11 -17.49 4.25 -11.17
CA GLU A 11 -17.28 4.45 -12.61
C GLU A 11 -16.01 5.25 -12.95
N ALA A 12 -14.90 4.98 -12.23
CA ALA A 12 -13.64 5.73 -12.30
C ALA A 12 -13.16 5.96 -13.75
N GLU A 13 -13.27 4.95 -14.61
CA GLU A 13 -12.83 5.04 -16.01
C GLU A 13 -13.67 6.02 -16.82
N LYS A 14 -14.99 6.06 -16.61
CA LYS A 14 -15.88 7.03 -17.26
C LYS A 14 -15.64 8.46 -16.78
N LEU A 15 -15.40 8.63 -15.47
CA LEU A 15 -15.03 9.93 -14.92
C LEU A 15 -13.73 10.45 -15.55
N ILE A 16 -12.73 9.60 -15.67
CA ILE A 16 -11.44 9.94 -16.29
C ILE A 16 -11.62 10.30 -17.76
N GLU A 17 -12.45 9.56 -18.52
CA GLU A 17 -12.77 9.93 -19.88
C GLU A 17 -13.42 11.33 -19.95
N THR A 18 -14.43 11.59 -19.13
CA THR A 18 -15.11 12.89 -19.08
C THR A 18 -14.12 14.03 -18.78
N ALA A 19 -13.27 13.84 -17.76
CA ALA A 19 -12.23 14.81 -17.40
C ALA A 19 -11.25 15.07 -18.56
N GLY A 20 -10.78 14.01 -19.22
CA GLY A 20 -9.86 14.14 -20.33
C GLY A 20 -10.46 14.79 -21.58
N ARG A 21 -11.72 14.53 -21.87
CA ARG A 21 -12.44 15.15 -23.01
C ARG A 21 -12.70 16.64 -22.81
N THR A 22 -12.70 17.11 -21.57
CA THR A 22 -12.83 18.55 -21.24
C THR A 22 -11.72 19.36 -21.91
N SER A 23 -10.49 18.86 -21.95
CA SER A 23 -9.34 19.59 -22.53
C SER A 23 -9.52 19.95 -24.01
N TYR A 24 -10.34 19.22 -24.75
CA TYR A 24 -10.58 19.41 -26.19
C TYR A 24 -12.07 19.63 -26.53
N LEU A 25 -12.92 19.80 -25.52
CA LEU A 25 -14.39 19.90 -25.66
C LEU A 25 -14.97 18.79 -26.57
N SER A 26 -14.40 17.57 -26.47
CA SER A 26 -14.69 16.46 -27.39
C SER A 26 -15.75 15.49 -26.83
N PHE A 27 -16.73 16.01 -26.08
CA PHE A 27 -17.81 15.22 -25.45
C PHE A 27 -18.68 14.46 -26.43
N GLY A 28 -18.86 14.98 -27.65
CA GLY A 28 -19.60 14.29 -28.71
C GLY A 28 -18.99 12.95 -29.17
N LYS A 29 -17.77 12.64 -28.71
CA LYS A 29 -17.11 11.33 -28.95
C LYS A 29 -17.26 10.37 -27.78
N GLN A 30 -17.94 10.76 -26.71
CA GLN A 30 -18.22 9.94 -25.55
C GLN A 30 -19.45 9.05 -25.81
N GLY A 31 -19.35 7.77 -25.50
CA GLY A 31 -20.41 6.80 -25.73
C GLY A 31 -20.19 5.51 -24.94
N LYS A 32 -20.84 4.46 -25.36
CA LYS A 32 -20.71 3.15 -24.69
C LYS A 32 -19.29 2.59 -24.88
N ASP A 33 -18.62 2.25 -23.78
CA ASP A 33 -17.29 1.62 -23.73
C ASP A 33 -16.15 2.45 -24.37
N THR A 34 -16.36 3.76 -24.62
CA THR A 34 -15.31 4.61 -25.24
C THR A 34 -14.19 4.96 -24.27
N GLU A 35 -14.45 4.91 -22.96
CA GLU A 35 -13.48 5.14 -21.90
C GLU A 35 -12.23 4.25 -22.01
N LYS A 36 -12.41 2.99 -22.41
CA LYS A 36 -11.33 2.01 -22.52
C LYS A 36 -10.29 2.41 -23.56
N ALA A 37 -10.72 2.69 -24.78
CA ALA A 37 -9.84 3.12 -25.86
C ALA A 37 -9.19 4.48 -25.54
N PHE A 38 -9.94 5.36 -24.90
CA PHE A 38 -9.46 6.68 -24.51
C PHE A 38 -8.37 6.59 -23.44
N ILE A 39 -8.56 5.80 -22.37
CA ILE A 39 -7.58 5.60 -21.30
C ILE A 39 -6.30 4.96 -21.83
N ARG A 40 -6.40 3.92 -22.68
CA ARG A 40 -5.23 3.32 -23.36
C ARG A 40 -4.42 4.35 -24.11
N MET A 41 -5.08 5.20 -24.86
CA MET A 41 -4.42 6.29 -25.61
C MET A 41 -3.73 7.27 -24.66
N LEU A 42 -4.36 7.65 -23.55
CA LEU A 42 -3.77 8.55 -22.54
C LEU A 42 -2.53 7.93 -21.91
N ILE A 43 -2.59 6.67 -21.50
CA ILE A 43 -1.47 5.95 -20.88
C ILE A 43 -0.31 5.83 -21.87
N LYS A 44 -0.58 5.39 -23.10
CA LYS A 44 0.42 5.26 -24.18
C LYS A 44 1.13 6.59 -24.48
N ARG A 45 0.43 7.72 -24.39
CA ARG A 45 0.98 9.06 -24.61
C ARG A 45 1.61 9.71 -23.37
N GLY A 46 1.56 9.04 -22.20
CA GLY A 46 2.05 9.61 -20.95
C GLY A 46 1.18 10.73 -20.37
N HIS A 47 -0.06 10.91 -20.86
CA HIS A 47 -1.00 11.93 -20.37
C HIS A 47 -1.70 11.46 -19.09
N LEU A 48 -0.92 11.20 -18.04
CA LEU A 48 -1.39 10.54 -16.82
C LEU A 48 -2.10 11.47 -15.85
N SER A 49 -2.03 12.79 -16.00
CA SER A 49 -2.67 13.76 -15.09
C SER A 49 -4.19 13.56 -14.98
N VAL A 50 -4.83 13.07 -16.04
CA VAL A 50 -6.28 12.83 -16.03
C VAL A 50 -6.66 11.67 -15.07
N LEU A 51 -5.75 10.73 -14.79
CA LEU A 51 -5.97 9.66 -13.83
C LEU A 51 -6.06 10.16 -12.37
N GLU A 52 -5.67 11.40 -12.13
CA GLU A 52 -5.70 12.02 -10.80
C GLU A 52 -7.11 12.36 -10.33
N HIS A 53 -8.12 12.37 -11.23
CA HIS A 53 -9.51 12.65 -10.88
C HIS A 53 -10.23 11.50 -10.19
N ALA A 54 -9.68 10.28 -10.21
CA ALA A 54 -10.25 9.12 -9.53
C ALA A 54 -9.33 8.64 -8.39
N TYR A 55 -9.92 8.17 -7.28
CA TYR A 55 -9.25 7.82 -6.04
C TYR A 55 -9.58 6.41 -5.58
N ALA A 56 -8.68 5.79 -4.84
CA ALA A 56 -8.95 4.58 -4.08
C ALA A 56 -8.37 4.67 -2.67
N THR A 57 -9.06 4.05 -1.71
CA THR A 57 -8.69 3.97 -0.30
C THR A 57 -8.54 2.52 0.10
N PHE A 58 -7.41 2.17 0.66
CA PHE A 58 -7.13 0.83 1.19
C PHE A 58 -6.84 0.87 2.68
N ARG A 59 -7.28 -0.18 3.39
CA ARG A 59 -6.77 -0.54 4.70
C ARG A 59 -5.80 -1.71 4.54
N ILE A 60 -4.62 -1.59 5.12
CA ILE A 60 -3.58 -2.62 5.11
C ILE A 60 -3.27 -2.95 6.57
N SER A 61 -3.42 -4.22 6.96
CA SER A 61 -3.24 -4.70 8.33
C SER A 61 -2.37 -5.96 8.36
N GLY A 62 -1.85 -6.31 9.55
CA GLY A 62 -0.89 -7.40 9.69
C GLY A 62 0.43 -7.07 8.98
N ILE A 63 0.89 -5.83 9.15
CA ILE A 63 2.10 -5.26 8.55
C ILE A 63 3.02 -4.70 9.64
N SER A 64 4.31 -4.66 9.37
CA SER A 64 5.30 -4.11 10.29
C SER A 64 5.34 -2.57 10.27
N ARG A 65 5.90 -1.98 11.33
CA ARG A 65 6.29 -0.55 11.33
C ARG A 65 7.32 -0.26 10.24
N ALA A 66 8.21 -1.20 9.94
CA ALA A 66 9.17 -1.06 8.84
C ALA A 66 8.46 -0.88 7.49
N PHE A 67 7.36 -1.61 7.24
CA PHE A 67 6.52 -1.42 6.07
C PHE A 67 5.94 0.00 6.02
N THR A 68 5.33 0.46 7.11
CA THR A 68 4.66 1.77 7.12
C THR A 68 5.65 2.91 6.89
N HIS A 69 6.89 2.80 7.39
CA HIS A 69 7.95 3.79 7.14
C HIS A 69 8.31 3.90 5.64
N GLN A 70 8.16 2.85 4.86
CA GLN A 70 8.37 2.88 3.42
C GLN A 70 7.17 3.46 2.69
N LEU A 71 5.94 3.09 3.11
CA LEU A 71 4.71 3.53 2.47
C LEU A 71 4.48 5.05 2.61
N VAL A 72 4.72 5.62 3.80
CA VAL A 72 4.51 7.06 4.05
C VAL A 72 5.50 7.98 3.30
N ARG A 73 6.47 7.43 2.57
CA ARG A 73 7.35 8.22 1.70
C ARG A 73 6.63 8.69 0.42
N HIS A 74 5.48 8.12 0.09
CA HIS A 74 4.61 8.53 -1.01
C HIS A 74 3.75 9.72 -0.59
N ARG A 75 4.29 10.93 -0.74
CA ARG A 75 3.74 12.17 -0.17
C ARG A 75 2.42 12.66 -0.79
N LEU A 76 2.04 12.13 -1.96
CA LEU A 76 0.76 12.43 -2.60
C LEU A 76 -0.40 11.58 -2.05
N CYS A 77 -0.20 10.92 -0.92
CA CYS A 77 -1.18 10.11 -0.23
C CYS A 77 -1.61 10.72 1.10
N SER A 78 -2.84 10.42 1.51
CA SER A 78 -3.32 10.63 2.87
C SER A 78 -3.18 9.34 3.66
N PHE A 79 -2.69 9.45 4.90
CA PHE A 79 -2.43 8.30 5.78
C PHE A 79 -3.12 8.45 7.13
N THR A 80 -3.71 7.35 7.60
CA THR A 80 -4.12 7.19 9.01
C THR A 80 -3.58 5.87 9.50
N GLN A 81 -2.64 5.92 10.44
CA GLN A 81 -1.95 4.74 10.97
C GLN A 81 -2.33 4.50 12.42
N GLN A 82 -2.35 3.21 12.86
CA GLN A 82 -2.49 2.83 14.26
C GLN A 82 -1.51 3.64 15.12
N SER A 83 -2.07 4.34 16.10
CA SER A 83 -1.29 5.21 16.97
C SER A 83 -0.76 4.47 18.20
N GLN A 84 0.54 4.37 18.31
CA GLN A 84 1.23 3.86 19.51
C GLN A 84 1.19 4.84 20.71
N ARG A 85 0.58 6.03 20.55
CA ARG A 85 0.32 6.95 21.68
C ARG A 85 -0.96 6.57 22.43
N TYR A 86 -1.94 5.99 21.72
CA TYR A 86 -3.26 5.71 22.28
C TYR A 86 -3.52 4.22 22.45
N VAL A 87 -3.08 3.39 21.50
CA VAL A 87 -3.22 1.94 21.58
C VAL A 87 -2.25 1.38 22.62
N ASP A 88 -2.73 0.44 23.42
CA ASP A 88 -1.88 -0.30 24.35
C ASP A 88 -1.12 -1.40 23.61
N GLU A 89 0.19 -1.30 23.64
CA GLU A 89 1.11 -2.24 22.97
C GLU A 89 1.72 -3.25 23.96
N SER A 90 1.15 -3.41 25.16
CA SER A 90 1.64 -4.37 26.17
C SER A 90 1.64 -5.83 25.69
N LYS A 91 0.81 -6.13 24.69
CA LYS A 91 0.68 -7.45 24.04
C LYS A 91 0.86 -7.34 22.52
N PHE A 92 1.72 -6.43 22.05
CA PHE A 92 1.88 -6.23 20.61
C PHE A 92 2.26 -7.53 19.89
N ASN A 93 1.72 -7.71 18.69
CA ASN A 93 2.18 -8.72 17.75
C ASN A 93 3.37 -8.19 16.94
N TYR A 94 4.04 -9.05 16.20
CA TYR A 94 5.16 -8.67 15.34
C TYR A 94 5.17 -9.47 14.05
N ILE A 95 5.78 -8.90 13.03
CA ILE A 95 5.98 -9.52 11.72
C ILE A 95 7.40 -10.08 11.67
N GLU A 96 7.51 -11.38 11.53
CA GLU A 96 8.80 -12.07 11.37
C GLU A 96 9.09 -12.29 9.89
N PRO A 97 10.21 -11.77 9.36
CA PRO A 97 10.64 -12.05 7.99
C PRO A 97 10.92 -13.53 7.77
N LEU A 98 10.52 -14.07 6.59
CA LEU A 98 10.75 -15.48 6.26
C LEU A 98 12.22 -15.88 6.30
N SER A 99 13.15 -14.97 5.95
CA SER A 99 14.58 -15.18 6.03
C SER A 99 15.07 -15.44 7.47
N ILE A 100 14.43 -14.83 8.47
CA ILE A 100 14.67 -15.07 9.89
C ILE A 100 13.99 -16.36 10.31
N LYS A 101 12.71 -16.50 10.01
CA LYS A 101 11.88 -17.66 10.40
C LYS A 101 12.45 -19.01 9.95
N ASN A 102 13.04 -19.03 8.76
CA ASN A 102 13.62 -20.25 8.17
C ASN A 102 15.05 -20.58 8.65
N HIS A 103 15.62 -19.74 9.52
CA HIS A 103 16.96 -19.96 10.10
C HIS A 103 16.83 -20.14 11.62
N PRO A 104 16.99 -21.35 12.17
CA PRO A 104 16.66 -21.65 13.58
C PRO A 104 17.31 -20.72 14.61
N GLU A 105 18.60 -20.43 14.45
CA GLU A 105 19.34 -19.55 15.37
C GLU A 105 18.87 -18.09 15.27
N ALA A 106 18.61 -17.59 14.04
CA ALA A 106 18.09 -16.26 13.81
C ALA A 106 16.65 -16.11 14.35
N HIS A 107 15.80 -17.12 14.15
CA HIS A 107 14.46 -17.19 14.73
C HIS A 107 14.51 -17.09 16.26
N SER A 108 15.33 -17.93 16.91
CA SER A 108 15.47 -17.92 18.37
C SER A 108 15.91 -16.54 18.88
N ALA A 109 16.94 -15.96 18.28
CA ALA A 109 17.44 -14.63 18.65
C ALA A 109 16.39 -13.52 18.45
N PHE A 110 15.62 -13.60 17.35
CA PHE A 110 14.57 -12.65 17.03
C PHE A 110 13.41 -12.74 18.05
N VAL A 111 12.90 -13.94 18.31
CA VAL A 111 11.80 -14.15 19.28
C VAL A 111 12.21 -13.69 20.67
N ASP A 112 13.40 -14.07 21.14
CA ASP A 112 13.94 -13.67 22.43
C ASP A 112 14.02 -12.13 22.55
N PHE A 113 14.49 -11.45 21.52
CA PHE A 113 14.52 -9.99 21.48
C PHE A 113 13.10 -9.37 21.54
N MET A 114 12.13 -9.92 20.79
CA MET A 114 10.76 -9.41 20.79
C MET A 114 10.09 -9.55 22.16
N GLU A 115 10.32 -10.67 22.86
CA GLU A 115 9.81 -10.87 24.22
C GLU A 115 10.47 -9.92 25.24
N ARG A 116 11.76 -9.65 25.12
CA ARG A 116 12.45 -8.64 25.94
C ARG A 116 11.91 -7.24 25.71
N ALA A 117 11.66 -6.87 24.45
CA ALA A 117 11.07 -5.58 24.10
C ALA A 117 9.65 -5.44 24.71
N ARG A 118 8.86 -6.52 24.66
CA ARG A 118 7.49 -6.55 25.28
C ARG A 118 7.58 -6.35 26.79
N LYS A 119 8.48 -7.05 27.47
CA LYS A 119 8.70 -6.89 28.90
C LYS A 119 9.15 -5.46 29.25
N ALA A 120 10.08 -4.90 28.49
CA ALA A 120 10.54 -3.52 28.69
C ALA A 120 9.38 -2.51 28.57
N TYR A 121 8.52 -2.66 27.56
CA TYR A 121 7.33 -1.82 27.41
C TYR A 121 6.41 -1.93 28.64
N GLN A 122 6.13 -3.15 29.09
CA GLN A 122 5.28 -3.42 30.26
C GLN A 122 5.87 -2.81 31.54
N GLU A 123 7.17 -2.92 31.75
CA GLU A 123 7.85 -2.32 32.90
C GLU A 123 7.76 -0.79 32.89
N LEU A 124 7.99 -0.15 31.75
CA LEU A 124 7.81 1.29 31.62
C LEU A 124 6.39 1.72 31.97
N GLN A 125 5.39 0.96 31.52
CA GLN A 125 3.98 1.23 31.85
C GLN A 125 3.69 1.07 33.36
N LYS A 126 4.24 0.04 34.02
CA LYS A 126 4.11 -0.15 35.48
C LYS A 126 4.75 0.99 36.26
N LEU A 127 5.82 1.57 35.77
CA LEU A 127 6.49 2.75 36.35
C LEU A 127 5.74 4.06 36.08
N GLY A 128 4.56 4.01 35.42
CA GLY A 128 3.74 5.17 35.13
C GLY A 128 4.19 5.97 33.89
N ILE A 129 5.13 5.44 33.10
CA ILE A 129 5.58 6.10 31.86
C ILE A 129 4.42 6.05 30.84
N LYS A 130 4.12 7.20 30.24
CA LYS A 130 3.06 7.32 29.23
C LYS A 130 3.36 6.48 27.99
N LYS A 131 2.33 5.98 27.31
CA LYS A 131 2.45 5.18 26.07
C LYS A 131 3.29 5.88 25.00
N GLU A 132 3.18 7.20 24.89
CA GLU A 132 3.92 8.01 23.92
C GLU A 132 5.45 7.95 24.11
N ASP A 133 5.91 7.67 25.31
CA ASP A 133 7.33 7.50 25.64
C ASP A 133 7.69 6.01 25.75
N ALA A 134 6.85 5.18 26.38
CA ALA A 134 7.09 3.74 26.46
C ALA A 134 7.25 3.08 25.08
N ARG A 135 6.58 3.58 24.05
CA ARG A 135 6.71 3.06 22.68
C ARG A 135 8.11 3.17 22.06
N PHE A 136 9.04 3.91 22.69
CA PHE A 136 10.41 4.03 22.19
C PHE A 136 11.19 2.71 22.27
N VAL A 137 10.74 1.74 23.04
CA VAL A 137 11.31 0.38 23.09
C VAL A 137 10.70 -0.59 22.07
N LEU A 138 9.69 -0.15 21.30
CA LEU A 138 9.02 -1.01 20.31
C LEU A 138 9.88 -1.18 19.06
N PRO A 139 10.13 -2.43 18.62
CA PRO A 139 10.92 -2.70 17.41
C PRO A 139 10.18 -2.34 16.10
N ASN A 140 10.93 -2.18 15.02
CA ASN A 140 10.38 -2.01 13.67
C ASN A 140 9.50 -3.18 13.20
N ALA A 141 9.69 -4.37 13.77
CA ALA A 141 8.87 -5.54 13.50
C ALA A 141 7.48 -5.48 14.16
N THR A 142 7.22 -4.54 15.09
CA THR A 142 5.90 -4.39 15.72
C THR A 142 4.81 -4.30 14.66
N GLU A 143 3.78 -5.15 14.81
CA GLU A 143 2.63 -5.16 13.92
C GLU A 143 1.87 -3.84 13.98
N SER A 144 1.32 -3.42 12.86
CA SER A 144 0.55 -2.21 12.72
C SER A 144 -0.50 -2.35 11.63
N GLN A 145 -1.34 -1.32 11.49
CA GLN A 145 -2.25 -1.16 10.36
C GLN A 145 -2.31 0.29 9.92
N ILE A 146 -2.63 0.49 8.64
CA ILE A 146 -2.69 1.81 8.03
C ILE A 146 -3.83 1.89 7.03
N VAL A 147 -4.51 3.03 7.01
CA VAL A 147 -5.39 3.41 5.90
C VAL A 147 -4.63 4.38 5.02
N VAL A 148 -4.70 4.17 3.72
CA VAL A 148 -4.07 5.03 2.71
C VAL A 148 -5.06 5.37 1.61
N THR A 149 -5.12 6.65 1.27
CA THR A 149 -5.96 7.19 0.18
C THR A 149 -5.08 7.95 -0.78
N THR A 150 -5.21 7.64 -2.06
CA THR A 150 -4.58 8.46 -3.12
C THR A 150 -5.31 8.27 -4.45
N ASN A 151 -4.95 9.10 -5.44
CA ASN A 151 -5.50 9.01 -6.79
C ASN A 151 -4.91 7.82 -7.57
N LEU A 152 -5.58 7.44 -8.68
CA LEU A 152 -5.19 6.25 -9.45
C LEU A 152 -3.85 6.42 -10.19
N ARG A 153 -3.40 7.64 -10.49
CA ARG A 153 -2.05 7.89 -11.00
C ARG A 153 -0.99 7.55 -9.97
N GLU A 154 -1.16 8.04 -8.73
CA GLU A 154 -0.21 7.74 -7.64
C GLU A 154 -0.25 6.26 -7.26
N TRP A 155 -1.42 5.60 -7.30
CA TRP A 155 -1.48 4.15 -7.14
C TRP A 155 -0.66 3.40 -8.18
N ARG A 156 -0.69 3.82 -9.46
CA ARG A 156 0.19 3.24 -10.50
C ARG A 156 1.65 3.42 -10.12
N HIS A 157 2.06 4.63 -9.73
CA HIS A 157 3.43 4.93 -9.32
C HIS A 157 3.88 4.09 -8.12
N ILE A 158 3.05 3.97 -7.08
CA ILE A 158 3.35 3.13 -5.91
C ILE A 158 3.54 1.68 -6.33
N ILE A 159 2.63 1.14 -7.12
CA ILE A 159 2.67 -0.24 -7.60
C ILE A 159 3.94 -0.47 -8.43
N GLU A 160 4.22 0.37 -9.41
CA GLU A 160 5.41 0.26 -10.25
C GLU A 160 6.69 0.25 -9.39
N LEU A 161 6.85 1.22 -8.49
CA LEU A 161 8.04 1.34 -7.65
C LEU A 161 8.17 0.23 -6.60
N ARG A 162 7.07 -0.18 -5.97
CA ARG A 162 7.10 -1.12 -4.84
C ARG A 162 6.96 -2.59 -5.23
N SER A 163 6.63 -2.86 -6.49
CA SER A 163 6.62 -4.23 -7.03
C SER A 163 7.93 -4.62 -7.73
N GLU A 164 8.92 -3.75 -7.77
CA GLU A 164 10.25 -4.08 -8.32
C GLU A 164 10.94 -5.16 -7.49
N PRO A 165 11.79 -6.01 -8.12
CA PRO A 165 12.53 -7.06 -7.41
C PRO A 165 13.40 -6.55 -6.25
N GLY A 166 13.91 -5.32 -6.34
CA GLY A 166 14.71 -4.66 -5.30
C GLY A 166 13.90 -4.07 -4.14
N ALA A 167 12.57 -4.01 -4.25
CA ALA A 167 11.73 -3.56 -3.15
C ALA A 167 11.71 -4.60 -2.02
N GLN A 168 11.58 -4.12 -0.78
CA GLN A 168 11.48 -5.01 0.37
C GLN A 168 10.23 -5.91 0.24
N TRP A 169 10.35 -7.17 0.63
CA TRP A 169 9.36 -8.23 0.36
C TRP A 169 7.94 -7.87 0.82
N GLU A 170 7.79 -7.27 2.00
CA GLU A 170 6.49 -7.00 2.62
C GLU A 170 5.70 -5.93 1.84
N ILE A 171 6.34 -4.81 1.48
CA ILE A 171 5.69 -3.76 0.69
C ILE A 171 5.46 -4.21 -0.75
N ARG A 172 6.30 -5.10 -1.29
CA ARG A 172 6.13 -5.69 -2.61
C ARG A 172 4.89 -6.59 -2.67
N GLU A 173 4.70 -7.45 -1.68
CA GLU A 173 3.49 -8.26 -1.58
C GLU A 173 2.22 -7.41 -1.49
N ALA A 174 2.23 -6.37 -0.65
CA ALA A 174 1.09 -5.45 -0.56
C ALA A 174 0.78 -4.75 -1.88
N ALA A 175 1.80 -4.27 -2.59
CA ALA A 175 1.64 -3.60 -3.88
C ALA A 175 1.01 -4.54 -4.94
N ILE A 176 1.42 -5.82 -4.95
CA ILE A 176 0.85 -6.84 -5.82
C ILE A 176 -0.63 -7.12 -5.47
N GLU A 177 -0.96 -7.24 -4.19
CA GLU A 177 -2.37 -7.44 -3.77
C GLU A 177 -3.25 -6.22 -4.10
N ILE A 178 -2.75 -5.01 -3.91
CA ILE A 178 -3.43 -3.78 -4.34
C ILE A 178 -3.67 -3.79 -5.85
N LEU A 179 -2.66 -4.15 -6.66
CA LEU A 179 -2.80 -4.26 -8.11
C LEU A 179 -3.90 -5.25 -8.51
N LYS A 180 -3.94 -6.44 -7.89
CA LYS A 180 -4.99 -7.45 -8.14
C LYS A 180 -6.40 -6.89 -7.90
N ILE A 181 -6.55 -6.11 -6.83
CA ILE A 181 -7.84 -5.50 -6.49
C ILE A 181 -8.19 -4.39 -7.49
N LEU A 182 -7.25 -3.49 -7.78
CA LEU A 182 -7.48 -2.37 -8.70
C LEU A 182 -7.78 -2.84 -10.13
N LYS A 183 -7.15 -3.92 -10.60
CA LYS A 183 -7.48 -4.55 -11.89
C LYS A 183 -8.93 -5.05 -12.00
N LYS A 184 -9.57 -5.37 -10.88
CA LYS A 184 -10.99 -5.78 -10.87
C LYS A 184 -11.94 -4.58 -10.98
N HIS A 185 -11.54 -3.41 -10.48
CA HIS A 185 -12.41 -2.24 -10.36
C HIS A 185 -12.14 -1.16 -11.42
N ALA A 186 -10.92 -1.09 -11.95
CA ALA A 186 -10.51 -0.15 -12.98
C ALA A 186 -9.51 -0.84 -13.95
N PRO A 187 -9.95 -1.88 -14.65
CA PRO A 187 -9.08 -2.78 -15.41
C PRO A 187 -8.23 -2.07 -16.45
N THR A 188 -8.80 -1.14 -17.21
CA THR A 188 -8.07 -0.45 -18.30
C THR A 188 -6.92 0.42 -17.80
N ILE A 189 -7.06 0.96 -16.57
CA ILE A 189 -6.03 1.82 -15.97
C ILE A 189 -4.79 1.00 -15.58
N PHE A 190 -4.93 -0.29 -15.29
CA PHE A 190 -3.87 -1.14 -14.76
C PHE A 190 -3.55 -2.35 -15.66
N GLU A 191 -4.10 -2.44 -16.88
CA GLU A 191 -3.93 -3.63 -17.73
C GLU A 191 -2.48 -3.85 -18.19
N ASP A 192 -1.72 -2.77 -18.41
CA ASP A 192 -0.32 -2.79 -18.81
C ASP A 192 0.67 -3.22 -17.70
N LEU A 193 0.20 -3.32 -16.46
CA LEU A 193 0.98 -3.81 -15.32
C LEU A 193 0.68 -5.30 -15.11
N GLU A 194 1.51 -6.20 -15.65
CA GLU A 194 1.35 -7.63 -15.47
C GLU A 194 2.06 -8.14 -14.24
N ILE A 195 1.38 -9.01 -13.46
CA ILE A 195 1.99 -9.72 -12.33
C ILE A 195 2.81 -10.88 -12.90
N ASP A 196 4.09 -10.93 -12.57
CA ASP A 196 4.95 -12.07 -12.94
C ASP A 196 4.46 -13.32 -12.20
N LYS A 197 4.32 -14.44 -12.93
CA LYS A 197 3.82 -15.70 -12.38
C LYS A 197 4.90 -16.48 -11.63
N GLU A 198 6.16 -16.22 -11.93
CA GLU A 198 7.30 -16.97 -11.37
C GLU A 198 7.96 -16.21 -10.21
N LYS A 199 7.85 -14.88 -10.20
CA LYS A 199 8.48 -14.02 -9.18
C LYS A 199 7.44 -13.04 -8.64
N PRO A 200 7.47 -12.72 -7.34
CA PRO A 200 6.58 -11.71 -6.77
C PRO A 200 7.02 -10.30 -7.23
N SER A 201 6.76 -9.97 -8.48
CA SER A 201 7.09 -8.70 -9.14
C SER A 201 6.08 -8.41 -10.24
N ILE A 202 6.16 -7.24 -10.86
CA ILE A 202 5.37 -6.90 -12.05
C ILE A 202 6.27 -6.72 -13.27
N LYS A 203 5.68 -6.93 -14.45
CA LYS A 203 6.21 -6.51 -15.75
C LYS A 203 5.32 -5.40 -16.29
N LYS A 204 5.93 -4.36 -16.84
CA LYS A 204 5.21 -3.28 -17.52
C LYS A 204 5.31 -3.51 -19.03
N HIS A 205 4.16 -3.55 -19.69
CA HIS A 205 4.08 -3.60 -21.14
C HIS A 205 3.94 -2.17 -21.69
N PRO A 206 4.62 -1.88 -22.82
CA PRO A 206 4.61 -0.56 -23.43
C PRO A 206 3.24 -0.15 -24.02
#